data_26344d5b9fbb6253f3079b63295c85ca
#
_entry.id   26344d5b9fbb6253f3079b63295c85ca
#
_cell.length_a   1.000
_cell.length_b   1.000
_cell.length_c   1.000
_cell.angle_alpha   90.00
_cell.angle_beta   90.00
_cell.angle_gamma   90.00
#
_symmetry.space_group_name_H-M   'P 1'
#
loop_
_entity.id
_entity.type
_entity.pdbx_description
1 polymer ?
#
loop_
_entity_poly.entity_id
_entity_poly.type
_entity_poly.pdbx_seq_one_letter_code
_entity_poly.pdbx_strand_id
1 'polypeptide(L)'
;MKTSSTLEMYFRSIKRNTKLLTREQEVELAKRIEAGDPRARRIMIESNLRLAISIAKKYAKYGGSLEDLIQESNIGLIKAVEKFDWRKGFKFSTYACWWIKQSVTRSLTSNSTLLKVPSHTLANARKIWALRQEYLEEFNHEPSMEEICEALDMTEKHVRNALAAGKTKTVSSLDQQIGDEGNRTLGDVIPDNNSQSIEQILDNQLIRSKIVKALASLTKREELVPVSYTHLTLPTKRI
;
A
#
# COMPACT_ATOMS: atom_id res chain seq x y z
N MET A 1 -12.04 -2.68 22.69
CA MET A 1 -12.06 -1.56 21.71
C MET A 1 -13.28 -0.69 22.03
N LYS A 2 -13.07 0.56 22.48
CA LYS A 2 -14.17 1.53 22.62
C LYS A 2 -14.62 1.89 21.22
N THR A 3 -15.81 1.45 20.81
CA THR A 3 -16.47 1.89 19.57
C THR A 3 -16.73 3.39 19.67
N SER A 4 -16.41 4.14 18.62
CA SER A 4 -16.71 5.57 18.63
C SER A 4 -18.24 5.76 18.72
N SER A 5 -18.67 6.82 19.38
CA SER A 5 -20.10 7.17 19.54
C SER A 5 -20.84 7.15 18.19
N THR A 6 -20.14 7.52 17.12
CA THR A 6 -20.64 7.55 15.72
C THR A 6 -20.95 6.16 15.17
N LEU A 7 -20.09 5.16 15.43
CA LEU A 7 -20.32 3.78 15.03
C LEU A 7 -21.53 3.15 15.76
N GLU A 8 -21.71 3.46 17.02
CA GLU A 8 -22.87 2.98 17.76
C GLU A 8 -24.18 3.54 17.19
N MET A 9 -24.21 4.84 16.86
CA MET A 9 -25.36 5.44 16.20
C MET A 9 -25.64 4.79 14.83
N TYR A 10 -24.61 4.53 14.07
CA TYR A 10 -24.73 3.84 12.78
C TYR A 10 -25.31 2.44 12.92
N PHE A 11 -24.82 1.64 13.86
CA PHE A 11 -25.35 0.30 14.12
C PHE A 11 -26.80 0.32 14.59
N ARG A 12 -27.18 1.28 15.43
CA ARG A 12 -28.58 1.47 15.88
C ARG A 12 -29.48 1.83 14.70
N SER A 13 -29.05 2.73 13.82
CA SER A 13 -29.84 3.13 12.63
C SER A 13 -30.07 1.96 11.69
N ILE A 14 -29.05 1.14 11.42
CA ILE A 14 -29.18 -0.04 10.57
C ILE A 14 -30.12 -1.06 11.21
N LYS A 15 -29.96 -1.35 12.52
CA LYS A 15 -30.81 -2.30 13.21
C LYS A 15 -32.29 -1.92 13.14
N ARG A 16 -32.59 -0.62 13.14
CA ARG A 16 -33.95 -0.07 13.08
C ARG A 16 -34.58 -0.15 11.68
N ASN A 17 -33.78 0.12 10.66
CA ASN A 17 -34.26 0.37 9.30
C ASN A 17 -34.15 -0.84 8.37
N THR A 18 -33.41 -1.90 8.75
CA THR A 18 -33.19 -3.05 7.86
C THR A 18 -34.14 -4.20 8.16
N LYS A 19 -34.95 -4.57 7.18
CA LYS A 19 -35.74 -5.82 7.18
C LYS A 19 -34.98 -6.88 6.40
N LEU A 20 -34.96 -8.11 6.91
CA LEU A 20 -34.40 -9.24 6.16
C LEU A 20 -35.31 -9.56 4.97
N LEU A 21 -34.70 -9.72 3.80
CA LEU A 21 -35.41 -10.07 2.58
C LEU A 21 -35.59 -11.60 2.48
N THR A 22 -36.75 -12.04 1.96
CA THR A 22 -36.95 -13.42 1.53
C THR A 22 -36.33 -13.62 0.15
N ARG A 23 -36.11 -14.88 -0.26
CA ARG A 23 -35.56 -15.21 -1.58
C ARG A 23 -36.43 -14.67 -2.72
N GLU A 24 -37.73 -14.69 -2.55
CA GLU A 24 -38.70 -14.19 -3.55
C GLU A 24 -38.58 -12.68 -3.70
N GLN A 25 -38.40 -11.95 -2.56
CA GLN A 25 -38.18 -10.51 -2.55
C GLN A 25 -36.83 -10.13 -3.16
N GLU A 26 -35.77 -10.93 -2.92
CA GLU A 26 -34.47 -10.73 -3.57
C GLU A 26 -34.59 -10.79 -5.10
N VAL A 27 -35.35 -11.78 -5.63
CA VAL A 27 -35.57 -11.93 -7.07
C VAL A 27 -36.43 -10.81 -7.64
N GLU A 28 -37.48 -10.41 -6.93
CA GLU A 28 -38.36 -9.31 -7.36
C GLU A 28 -37.58 -7.98 -7.44
N LEU A 29 -36.81 -7.68 -6.38
CA LEU A 29 -35.96 -6.49 -6.35
C LEU A 29 -34.89 -6.54 -7.46
N ALA A 30 -34.27 -7.69 -7.71
CA ALA A 30 -33.28 -7.84 -8.76
C ALA A 30 -33.86 -7.57 -10.16
N LYS A 31 -35.08 -8.04 -10.46
CA LYS A 31 -35.79 -7.72 -11.71
C LYS A 31 -36.05 -6.23 -11.85
N ARG A 32 -36.46 -5.56 -10.78
CA ARG A 32 -36.70 -4.09 -10.78
C ARG A 32 -35.39 -3.30 -10.94
N ILE A 33 -34.30 -3.81 -10.38
CA ILE A 33 -32.96 -3.20 -10.56
C ILE A 33 -32.52 -3.33 -12.02
N GLU A 34 -32.74 -4.48 -12.65
CA GLU A 34 -32.48 -4.70 -14.09
C GLU A 34 -33.29 -3.75 -14.97
N ALA A 35 -34.52 -3.39 -14.55
CA ALA A 35 -35.38 -2.39 -15.21
C ALA A 35 -34.95 -0.93 -14.89
N GLY A 36 -33.91 -0.72 -14.07
CA GLY A 36 -33.38 0.61 -13.77
C GLY A 36 -34.03 1.33 -12.58
N ASP A 37 -34.78 0.63 -11.71
CA ASP A 37 -35.42 1.26 -10.53
C ASP A 37 -34.41 1.58 -9.42
N PRO A 38 -34.12 2.87 -9.15
CA PRO A 38 -33.17 3.27 -8.11
C PRO A 38 -33.70 3.00 -6.70
N ARG A 39 -35.02 2.92 -6.50
CA ARG A 39 -35.62 2.61 -5.20
C ARG A 39 -35.38 1.14 -4.84
N ALA A 40 -35.58 0.23 -5.80
CA ALA A 40 -35.30 -1.19 -5.60
C ALA A 40 -33.83 -1.43 -5.27
N ARG A 41 -32.90 -0.74 -5.97
CA ARG A 41 -31.45 -0.79 -5.69
C ARG A 41 -31.14 -0.37 -4.25
N ARG A 42 -31.72 0.74 -3.80
CA ARG A 42 -31.52 1.23 -2.45
C ARG A 42 -32.03 0.25 -1.39
N ILE A 43 -33.23 -0.30 -1.56
CA ILE A 43 -33.82 -1.30 -0.65
C ILE A 43 -32.93 -2.55 -0.56
N MET A 44 -32.43 -3.03 -1.70
CA MET A 44 -31.55 -4.21 -1.75
C MET A 44 -30.24 -3.99 -0.99
N ILE A 45 -29.64 -2.81 -1.12
CA ILE A 45 -28.40 -2.43 -0.40
C ILE A 45 -28.70 -2.31 1.10
N GLU A 46 -29.69 -1.50 1.49
CA GLU A 46 -30.00 -1.22 2.90
C GLU A 46 -30.31 -2.51 3.66
N SER A 47 -31.10 -3.41 3.08
CA SER A 47 -31.47 -4.70 3.71
C SER A 47 -30.28 -5.63 3.95
N ASN A 48 -29.18 -5.46 3.20
CA ASN A 48 -27.99 -6.30 3.30
C ASN A 48 -26.79 -5.64 4.00
N LEU A 49 -26.92 -4.43 4.54
CA LEU A 49 -25.84 -3.76 5.27
C LEU A 49 -25.33 -4.58 6.47
N ARG A 50 -26.24 -5.33 7.14
CA ARG A 50 -25.84 -6.21 8.25
C ARG A 50 -24.87 -7.31 7.82
N LEU A 51 -25.02 -7.84 6.61
CA LEU A 51 -24.10 -8.81 6.03
C LEU A 51 -22.71 -8.19 5.82
N ALA A 52 -22.65 -6.99 5.23
CA ALA A 52 -21.41 -6.25 5.03
C ALA A 52 -20.66 -6.01 6.35
N ILE A 53 -21.35 -5.52 7.38
CA ILE A 53 -20.79 -5.30 8.71
C ILE A 53 -20.26 -6.59 9.34
N SER A 54 -20.99 -7.70 9.21
CA SER A 54 -20.58 -8.99 9.77
C SER A 54 -19.26 -9.48 9.19
N ILE A 55 -19.05 -9.23 7.89
CA ILE A 55 -17.81 -9.58 7.19
C ILE A 55 -16.70 -8.60 7.61
N ALA A 56 -16.95 -7.28 7.61
CA ALA A 56 -15.98 -6.28 8.04
C ALA A 56 -15.40 -6.58 9.44
N LYS A 57 -16.26 -6.94 10.40
CA LYS A 57 -15.84 -7.33 11.76
C LYS A 57 -14.89 -8.52 11.79
N LYS A 58 -15.06 -9.51 10.90
CA LYS A 58 -14.15 -10.66 10.80
C LYS A 58 -12.76 -10.26 10.30
N TYR A 59 -12.70 -9.23 9.45
CA TYR A 59 -11.44 -8.75 8.89
C TYR A 59 -10.74 -7.69 9.75
N ALA A 60 -11.41 -7.10 10.75
CA ALA A 60 -10.83 -6.11 11.66
C ALA A 60 -9.57 -6.62 12.40
N LYS A 61 -9.46 -7.93 12.62
CA LYS A 61 -8.28 -8.56 13.24
C LYS A 61 -7.01 -8.50 12.38
N TYR A 62 -7.14 -8.26 11.07
CA TYR A 62 -6.00 -8.19 10.15
C TYR A 62 -5.41 -6.79 10.00
N GLY A 63 -5.95 -5.79 10.76
CA GLY A 63 -5.52 -4.40 10.75
C GLY A 63 -6.50 -3.48 10.01
N GLY A 64 -6.21 -2.19 10.10
CA GLY A 64 -7.09 -1.14 9.57
C GLY A 64 -8.19 -0.71 10.53
N SER A 65 -8.76 0.48 10.28
CA SER A 65 -9.89 1.00 11.02
C SER A 65 -11.16 0.18 10.73
N LEU A 66 -11.92 -0.19 11.76
CA LEU A 66 -13.21 -0.88 11.55
C LEU A 66 -14.17 -0.05 10.71
N GLU A 67 -14.11 1.28 10.85
CA GLU A 67 -14.94 2.24 10.10
C GLU A 67 -14.63 2.15 8.60
N ASP A 68 -13.36 2.17 8.24
CA ASP A 68 -12.92 2.05 6.85
C ASP A 68 -13.29 0.68 6.25
N LEU A 69 -13.09 -0.38 7.02
CA LEU A 69 -13.46 -1.74 6.58
C LEU A 69 -14.96 -1.89 6.35
N ILE A 70 -15.81 -1.22 7.15
CA ILE A 70 -17.25 -1.19 6.94
C ILE A 70 -17.58 -0.44 5.64
N GLN A 71 -16.95 0.72 5.37
CA GLN A 71 -17.20 1.46 4.14
C GLN A 71 -16.76 0.67 2.89
N GLU A 72 -15.59 0.04 2.96
CA GLU A 72 -15.11 -0.84 1.88
C GLU A 72 -16.03 -2.05 1.66
N SER A 73 -16.58 -2.60 2.74
CA SER A 73 -17.60 -3.67 2.68
C SER A 73 -18.88 -3.19 2.00
N ASN A 74 -19.31 -1.96 2.31
CA ASN A 74 -20.48 -1.36 1.68
C ASN A 74 -20.24 -1.10 0.18
N ILE A 75 -19.04 -0.65 -0.22
CA ILE A 75 -18.66 -0.51 -1.64
C ILE A 75 -18.70 -1.87 -2.34
N GLY A 76 -18.19 -2.92 -1.69
CA GLY A 76 -18.28 -4.29 -2.20
C GLY A 76 -19.74 -4.77 -2.37
N LEU A 77 -20.60 -4.46 -1.40
CA LEU A 77 -22.04 -4.79 -1.45
C LEU A 77 -22.74 -4.06 -2.60
N ILE A 78 -22.46 -2.78 -2.82
CA ILE A 78 -23.03 -2.01 -3.94
C ILE A 78 -22.67 -2.68 -5.27
N LYS A 79 -21.40 -3.04 -5.47
CA LYS A 79 -20.96 -3.76 -6.69
C LYS A 79 -21.64 -5.12 -6.84
N ALA A 80 -21.88 -5.81 -5.73
CA ALA A 80 -22.58 -7.08 -5.76
C ALA A 80 -24.03 -6.91 -6.21
N VAL A 81 -24.75 -5.88 -5.74
CA VAL A 81 -26.12 -5.56 -6.14
C VAL A 81 -26.21 -5.23 -7.64
N GLU A 82 -25.23 -4.48 -8.18
CA GLU A 82 -25.19 -4.12 -9.60
C GLU A 82 -24.96 -5.30 -10.54
N LYS A 83 -24.23 -6.33 -10.06
CA LYS A 83 -23.82 -7.49 -10.87
C LYS A 83 -24.56 -8.77 -10.54
N PHE A 84 -25.56 -8.70 -9.68
CA PHE A 84 -26.31 -9.88 -9.25
C PHE A 84 -27.26 -10.37 -10.35
N ASP A 85 -27.11 -11.65 -10.73
CA ASP A 85 -27.97 -12.31 -11.68
C ASP A 85 -28.89 -13.32 -10.96
N TRP A 86 -30.15 -12.98 -10.84
CA TRP A 86 -31.20 -13.78 -10.19
C TRP A 86 -31.52 -15.07 -10.94
N ARG A 87 -31.20 -15.17 -12.25
CA ARG A 87 -31.47 -16.35 -13.09
C ARG A 87 -30.62 -17.53 -12.67
N LYS A 88 -29.50 -17.32 -12.02
CA LYS A 88 -28.61 -18.37 -11.54
C LYS A 88 -29.13 -19.15 -10.32
N GLY A 89 -30.22 -18.72 -9.72
CA GLY A 89 -30.91 -19.44 -8.65
C GLY A 89 -30.22 -19.46 -7.28
N PHE A 90 -29.05 -18.80 -7.12
CA PHE A 90 -28.36 -18.69 -5.84
C PHE A 90 -28.91 -17.54 -4.98
N LYS A 91 -28.75 -17.64 -3.64
CA LYS A 91 -29.07 -16.55 -2.74
C LYS A 91 -28.13 -15.38 -2.96
N PHE A 92 -28.66 -14.16 -2.84
CA PHE A 92 -27.86 -12.94 -2.96
C PHE A 92 -26.68 -12.93 -1.99
N SER A 93 -26.88 -13.36 -0.74
CA SER A 93 -25.80 -13.39 0.27
C SER A 93 -24.58 -14.20 -0.14
N THR A 94 -24.79 -15.35 -0.82
CA THR A 94 -23.68 -16.19 -1.32
C THR A 94 -22.82 -15.44 -2.34
N TYR A 95 -23.45 -14.72 -3.26
CA TYR A 95 -22.77 -13.93 -4.27
C TYR A 95 -22.10 -12.67 -3.67
N ALA A 96 -22.83 -11.94 -2.83
CA ALA A 96 -22.37 -10.71 -2.21
C ALA A 96 -21.14 -10.93 -1.32
N CYS A 97 -21.06 -12.06 -0.62
CA CYS A 97 -19.91 -12.39 0.21
C CYS A 97 -18.57 -12.34 -0.57
N TRP A 98 -18.56 -12.76 -1.83
CA TRP A 98 -17.37 -12.71 -2.68
C TRP A 98 -16.92 -11.27 -2.96
N TRP A 99 -17.84 -10.42 -3.36
CA TRP A 99 -17.55 -9.01 -3.67
C TRP A 99 -17.13 -8.23 -2.44
N ILE A 100 -17.80 -8.47 -1.32
CA ILE A 100 -17.48 -7.82 -0.04
C ILE A 100 -16.07 -8.22 0.42
N LYS A 101 -15.77 -9.54 0.43
CA LYS A 101 -14.44 -10.04 0.79
C LYS A 101 -13.35 -9.49 -0.14
N GLN A 102 -13.60 -9.46 -1.43
CA GLN A 102 -12.67 -8.92 -2.42
C GLN A 102 -12.38 -7.44 -2.17
N SER A 103 -13.43 -6.60 -1.92
CA SER A 103 -13.25 -5.18 -1.64
C SER A 103 -12.44 -4.96 -0.37
N VAL A 104 -12.79 -5.63 0.72
CA VAL A 104 -12.10 -5.54 2.01
C VAL A 104 -10.63 -5.98 1.90
N THR A 105 -10.38 -7.13 1.27
CA THR A 105 -9.00 -7.64 1.12
C THR A 105 -8.16 -6.72 0.27
N ARG A 106 -8.74 -6.16 -0.80
CA ARG A 106 -8.06 -5.18 -1.65
C ARG A 106 -7.71 -3.91 -0.88
N SER A 107 -8.63 -3.38 -0.08
CA SER A 107 -8.41 -2.20 0.76
C SER A 107 -7.33 -2.46 1.81
N LEU A 108 -7.37 -3.60 2.51
CA LEU A 108 -6.32 -3.98 3.45
C LEU A 108 -4.93 -4.08 2.80
N THR A 109 -4.87 -4.51 1.53
CA THR A 109 -3.60 -4.62 0.83
C THR A 109 -3.08 -3.27 0.33
N SER A 110 -3.99 -2.36 -0.09
CA SER A 110 -3.61 -1.07 -0.69
C SER A 110 -3.47 0.07 0.31
N ASN A 111 -4.25 0.06 1.40
CA ASN A 111 -4.38 1.21 2.29
C ASN A 111 -3.77 0.97 3.69
N SER A 112 -3.32 -0.25 4.00
CA SER A 112 -2.79 -0.58 5.32
C SER A 112 -1.34 -0.14 5.54
N THR A 113 -0.63 0.29 4.50
CA THR A 113 0.76 0.68 4.58
C THR A 113 0.99 2.07 3.99
N LEU A 114 1.83 2.88 4.66
CA LEU A 114 2.27 4.21 4.19
C LEU A 114 2.99 4.11 2.83
N LEU A 115 3.82 3.08 2.67
CA LEU A 115 4.53 2.82 1.42
C LEU A 115 3.72 1.86 0.56
N LYS A 116 3.34 2.32 -0.63
CA LYS A 116 2.58 1.52 -1.59
C LYS A 116 3.48 0.50 -2.27
N VAL A 117 3.28 -0.77 -1.92
CA VAL A 117 3.96 -1.90 -2.55
C VAL A 117 3.01 -2.61 -3.52
N PRO A 118 3.46 -3.01 -4.72
CA PRO A 118 2.64 -3.77 -5.65
C PRO A 118 2.12 -5.08 -5.03
N SER A 119 0.85 -5.40 -5.30
CA SER A 119 0.17 -6.56 -4.69
C SER A 119 0.83 -7.90 -5.00
N HIS A 120 1.43 -8.05 -6.19
CA HIS A 120 2.17 -9.27 -6.56
C HIS A 120 3.43 -9.45 -5.71
N THR A 121 4.15 -8.36 -5.40
CA THR A 121 5.34 -8.43 -4.54
C THR A 121 4.97 -8.83 -3.10
N LEU A 122 3.85 -8.32 -2.58
CA LEU A 122 3.33 -8.73 -1.27
C LEU A 122 2.84 -10.18 -1.27
N ALA A 123 2.26 -10.66 -2.38
CA ALA A 123 1.88 -12.07 -2.52
C ALA A 123 3.12 -12.98 -2.50
N ASN A 124 4.18 -12.58 -3.19
CA ASN A 124 5.47 -13.30 -3.18
C ASN A 124 6.09 -13.28 -1.78
N ALA A 125 6.07 -12.15 -1.08
CA ALA A 125 6.56 -12.06 0.29
C ALA A 125 5.83 -13.03 1.23
N ARG A 126 4.50 -13.19 1.07
CA ARG A 126 3.72 -14.16 1.86
C ARG A 126 4.11 -15.61 1.56
N LYS A 127 4.35 -15.95 0.28
CA LYS A 127 4.81 -17.28 -0.12
C LYS A 127 6.19 -17.61 0.48
N ILE A 128 7.11 -16.65 0.40
CA ILE A 128 8.45 -16.80 0.99
C ILE A 128 8.36 -16.98 2.50
N TRP A 129 7.49 -16.22 3.16
CA TRP A 129 7.31 -16.33 4.61
C TRP A 129 6.72 -17.70 5.01
N ALA A 130 5.72 -18.20 4.26
CA ALA A 130 5.15 -19.53 4.49
C ALA A 130 6.21 -20.64 4.32
N LEU A 131 6.99 -20.58 3.23
CA LEU A 131 8.08 -21.52 2.98
C LEU A 131 9.12 -21.49 4.11
N ARG A 132 9.48 -20.32 4.62
CA ARG A 132 10.40 -20.20 5.75
C ARG A 132 9.87 -20.88 7.01
N GLN A 133 8.56 -20.77 7.27
CA GLN A 133 7.96 -21.44 8.41
C GLN A 133 8.00 -22.97 8.25
N GLU A 134 7.68 -23.48 7.07
CA GLU A 134 7.77 -24.92 6.75
C GLU A 134 9.19 -25.45 6.93
N TYR A 135 10.21 -24.75 6.42
CA TYR A 135 11.61 -25.13 6.58
C TYR A 135 12.06 -25.10 8.05
N LEU A 136 11.59 -24.12 8.83
CA LEU A 136 11.90 -24.01 10.24
C LEU A 136 11.30 -25.17 11.05
N GLU A 137 10.09 -25.62 10.68
CA GLU A 137 9.40 -26.74 11.31
C GLU A 137 10.04 -28.11 10.94
N GLU A 138 10.48 -28.28 9.66
CA GLU A 138 11.06 -29.55 9.19
C GLU A 138 12.56 -29.69 9.48
N PHE A 139 13.32 -28.62 9.21
CA PHE A 139 14.81 -28.68 9.23
C PHE A 139 15.43 -27.88 10.38
N ASN A 140 14.65 -27.14 11.14
CA ASN A 140 15.09 -26.31 12.27
C ASN A 140 16.16 -25.24 11.89
N HIS A 141 16.22 -24.85 10.60
CA HIS A 141 17.04 -23.76 10.07
C HIS A 141 16.28 -22.96 9.02
N GLU A 142 16.73 -21.71 8.77
CA GLU A 142 16.16 -20.90 7.70
C GLU A 142 16.67 -21.33 6.32
N PRO A 143 15.80 -21.36 5.27
CA PRO A 143 16.23 -21.71 3.92
C PRO A 143 17.17 -20.65 3.35
N SER A 144 18.16 -21.11 2.56
CA SER A 144 19.07 -20.24 1.81
C SER A 144 18.36 -19.52 0.67
N MET A 145 19.01 -18.50 0.09
CA MET A 145 18.45 -17.77 -1.04
C MET A 145 18.21 -18.68 -2.25
N GLU A 146 19.09 -19.63 -2.49
CA GLU A 146 19.04 -20.58 -3.58
C GLU A 146 17.87 -21.54 -3.43
N GLU A 147 17.68 -22.11 -2.23
CA GLU A 147 16.56 -22.98 -1.90
C GLU A 147 15.19 -22.28 -2.04
N ILE A 148 15.11 -20.99 -1.66
CA ILE A 148 13.89 -20.21 -1.86
C ILE A 148 13.60 -20.01 -3.36
N CYS A 149 14.65 -19.74 -4.16
CA CYS A 149 14.50 -19.57 -5.60
C CYS A 149 14.04 -20.85 -6.29
N GLU A 150 14.60 -21.98 -5.92
CA GLU A 150 14.21 -23.29 -6.46
C GLU A 150 12.81 -23.72 -6.03
N ALA A 151 12.49 -23.60 -4.74
CA ALA A 151 11.20 -24.03 -4.21
C ALA A 151 10.00 -23.21 -4.76
N LEU A 152 10.21 -21.92 -5.02
CA LEU A 152 9.14 -21.02 -5.48
C LEU A 152 9.22 -20.69 -6.99
N ASP A 153 10.19 -21.24 -7.71
CA ASP A 153 10.46 -20.93 -9.14
C ASP A 153 10.56 -19.41 -9.37
N MET A 154 11.38 -18.73 -8.56
CA MET A 154 11.55 -17.29 -8.60
C MET A 154 13.00 -16.90 -8.85
N THR A 155 13.22 -15.81 -9.57
CA THR A 155 14.56 -15.24 -9.71
C THR A 155 15.02 -14.59 -8.41
N GLU A 156 16.30 -14.59 -8.12
CA GLU A 156 16.90 -13.96 -6.93
C GLU A 156 16.44 -12.50 -6.76
N LYS A 157 16.35 -11.76 -7.85
CA LYS A 157 15.86 -10.36 -7.84
C LYS A 157 14.43 -10.24 -7.30
N HIS A 158 13.53 -11.17 -7.68
CA HIS A 158 12.16 -11.18 -7.20
C HIS A 158 12.08 -11.54 -5.71
N VAL A 159 12.89 -12.51 -5.26
CA VAL A 159 12.98 -12.87 -3.84
C VAL A 159 13.50 -11.70 -3.01
N ARG A 160 14.59 -11.05 -3.45
CA ARG A 160 15.18 -9.89 -2.76
C ARG A 160 14.19 -8.72 -2.65
N ASN A 161 13.48 -8.41 -3.74
CA ASN A 161 12.44 -7.37 -3.75
C ASN A 161 11.27 -7.71 -2.82
N ALA A 162 10.85 -8.98 -2.78
CA ALA A 162 9.78 -9.42 -1.91
C ALA A 162 10.17 -9.36 -0.42
N LEU A 163 11.39 -9.73 -0.07
CA LEU A 163 11.93 -9.60 1.28
C LEU A 163 12.06 -8.13 1.71
N ALA A 164 12.54 -7.25 0.83
CA ALA A 164 12.58 -5.81 1.08
C ALA A 164 11.17 -5.25 1.32
N ALA A 165 10.19 -5.65 0.51
CA ALA A 165 8.79 -5.25 0.67
C ALA A 165 8.18 -5.71 2.01
N GLY A 166 8.59 -6.87 2.52
CA GLY A 166 8.18 -7.35 3.84
C GLY A 166 8.64 -6.44 4.99
N LYS A 167 9.83 -5.86 4.86
CA LYS A 167 10.42 -4.93 5.86
C LYS A 167 9.76 -3.55 5.84
N THR A 168 9.17 -3.11 4.73
CA THR A 168 8.54 -1.77 4.61
C THR A 168 7.21 -1.65 5.35
N LYS A 169 6.72 -2.71 5.98
CA LYS A 169 5.48 -2.68 6.78
C LYS A 169 5.59 -1.82 8.04
N THR A 170 6.77 -1.76 8.64
CA THR A 170 7.03 -0.99 9.85
C THR A 170 7.79 0.26 9.48
N VAL A 171 7.10 1.38 9.40
CA VAL A 171 7.70 2.70 9.20
C VAL A 171 7.77 3.38 10.57
N SER A 172 8.98 3.79 10.98
CA SER A 172 9.18 4.58 12.19
C SER A 172 9.00 6.07 11.88
N SER A 173 8.47 6.83 12.82
CA SER A 173 8.39 8.29 12.69
C SER A 173 9.75 8.91 12.90
N LEU A 174 10.10 9.92 12.08
CA LEU A 174 11.30 10.73 12.31
C LEU A 174 11.19 11.59 13.57
N ASP A 175 9.96 11.89 14.02
CA ASP A 175 9.71 12.64 15.26
C ASP A 175 9.71 11.73 16.50
N GLN A 176 10.03 10.46 16.33
CA GLN A 176 10.15 9.54 17.46
C GLN A 176 11.30 10.00 18.36
N GLN A 177 11.00 10.21 19.64
CA GLN A 177 12.00 10.61 20.64
C GLN A 177 12.97 9.46 20.91
N ILE A 178 14.26 9.79 20.99
CA ILE A 178 15.35 8.86 21.30
C ILE A 178 15.97 9.26 22.63
N GLY A 179 16.12 8.30 23.55
CA GLY A 179 16.70 8.48 24.88
C GLY A 179 15.71 8.93 25.95
N ASP A 180 16.14 8.82 27.20
CA ASP A 180 15.30 9.07 28.38
C ASP A 180 15.00 10.57 28.63
N GLU A 181 15.79 11.47 28.07
CA GLU A 181 15.66 12.93 28.25
C GLU A 181 14.70 13.61 27.25
N GLY A 182 14.18 12.88 26.25
CA GLY A 182 13.14 13.36 25.33
C GLY A 182 13.51 14.55 24.44
N ASN A 183 14.77 14.99 24.42
CA ASN A 183 15.21 16.20 23.73
C ASN A 183 15.70 15.95 22.28
N ARG A 184 15.83 14.69 21.84
CA ARG A 184 16.33 14.35 20.49
C ARG A 184 15.32 13.47 19.77
N THR A 185 15.13 13.76 18.48
CA THR A 185 14.30 12.96 17.60
C THR A 185 15.15 12.03 16.72
N LEU A 186 14.55 10.99 16.15
CA LEU A 186 15.23 10.11 15.20
C LEU A 186 15.74 10.89 13.98
N GLY A 187 15.01 11.95 13.56
CA GLY A 187 15.41 12.83 12.49
C GLY A 187 16.69 13.59 12.74
N ASP A 188 16.96 13.97 13.99
CA ASP A 188 18.18 14.73 14.36
C ASP A 188 19.46 13.90 14.27
N VAL A 189 19.35 12.58 14.28
CA VAL A 189 20.49 11.64 14.25
C VAL A 189 20.87 11.24 12.82
N ILE A 190 19.97 11.42 11.85
CA ILE A 190 20.20 11.01 10.47
C ILE A 190 21.05 12.08 9.76
N PRO A 191 22.31 11.76 9.33
CA PRO A 191 23.15 12.72 8.63
C PRO A 191 22.66 12.96 7.20
N ASP A 192 22.82 14.20 6.72
CA ASP A 192 22.63 14.52 5.31
C ASP A 192 23.85 14.12 4.49
N ASN A 193 23.78 12.98 3.82
CA ASN A 193 24.86 12.48 2.97
C ASN A 193 25.02 13.25 1.65
N ASN A 194 24.08 14.11 1.29
CA ASN A 194 24.12 14.88 0.05
C ASN A 194 24.74 16.27 0.23
N SER A 195 24.84 16.75 1.45
CA SER A 195 25.50 18.03 1.73
C SER A 195 27.01 17.85 1.59
N GLN A 196 27.63 18.76 0.82
CA GLN A 196 29.08 18.84 0.73
C GLN A 196 29.66 19.37 2.06
N SER A 197 30.74 18.77 2.52
CA SER A 197 31.42 19.31 3.70
C SER A 197 31.92 20.73 3.43
N ILE A 198 32.00 21.54 4.49
CA ILE A 198 32.50 22.93 4.39
C ILE A 198 33.91 22.97 3.76
N GLU A 199 34.72 21.97 4.10
CA GLU A 199 36.07 21.81 3.53
C GLU A 199 36.03 21.60 2.02
N GLN A 200 35.15 20.70 1.52
CA GLN A 200 34.97 20.45 0.08
C GLN A 200 34.48 21.70 -0.65
N ILE A 201 33.60 22.50 -0.03
CA ILE A 201 33.10 23.74 -0.63
C ILE A 201 34.26 24.75 -0.73
N LEU A 202 35.06 24.91 0.32
CA LEU A 202 36.21 25.80 0.33
C LEU A 202 37.29 25.37 -0.66
N ASP A 203 37.61 24.07 -0.72
CA ASP A 203 38.57 23.55 -1.69
C ASP A 203 38.13 23.78 -3.13
N ASN A 204 36.84 23.53 -3.42
CA ASN A 204 36.29 23.83 -4.74
C ASN A 204 36.37 25.33 -5.10
N GLN A 205 36.10 26.21 -4.13
CA GLN A 205 36.25 27.66 -4.34
C GLN A 205 37.70 28.06 -4.58
N LEU A 206 38.65 27.50 -3.82
CA LEU A 206 40.07 27.74 -4.01
C LEU A 206 40.59 27.24 -5.35
N ILE A 207 40.18 26.02 -5.75
CA ILE A 207 40.53 25.47 -7.06
C ILE A 207 39.96 26.35 -8.17
N ARG A 208 38.67 26.73 -8.06
CA ARG A 208 38.05 27.65 -9.04
C ARG A 208 38.78 28.99 -9.14
N SER A 209 39.15 29.58 -8.02
CA SER A 209 39.88 30.84 -8.02
C SER A 209 41.30 30.73 -8.64
N LYS A 210 41.98 29.60 -8.40
CA LYS A 210 43.29 29.31 -9.03
C LYS A 210 43.14 29.09 -10.56
N ILE A 211 42.10 28.38 -10.99
CA ILE A 211 41.83 28.18 -12.41
C ILE A 211 41.52 29.51 -13.10
N VAL A 212 40.69 30.37 -12.52
CA VAL A 212 40.36 31.67 -13.09
C VAL A 212 41.62 32.55 -13.19
N LYS A 213 42.49 32.55 -12.17
CA LYS A 213 43.77 33.28 -12.21
C LYS A 213 44.71 32.74 -13.29
N ALA A 214 44.78 31.41 -13.45
CA ALA A 214 45.57 30.78 -14.50
C ALA A 214 45.01 31.09 -15.91
N LEU A 215 43.69 31.08 -16.11
CA LEU A 215 43.06 31.46 -17.36
C LEU A 215 43.28 32.94 -17.71
N ALA A 216 43.24 33.83 -16.72
CA ALA A 216 43.48 35.26 -16.95
C ALA A 216 44.92 35.58 -17.41
N SER A 217 45.87 34.64 -17.27
CA SER A 217 47.23 34.78 -17.79
C SER A 217 47.36 34.34 -19.26
N LEU A 218 46.33 33.76 -19.87
CA LEU A 218 46.35 33.29 -21.25
C LEU A 218 45.88 34.37 -22.23
N THR A 219 46.30 34.23 -23.50
CA THR A 219 45.77 35.10 -24.54
C THR A 219 44.30 34.80 -24.86
N LYS A 220 43.53 35.78 -25.36
CA LYS A 220 42.12 35.61 -25.70
C LYS A 220 41.77 34.38 -26.57
N ARG A 221 42.70 33.95 -27.40
CA ARG A 221 42.54 32.77 -28.24
C ARG A 221 42.72 31.46 -27.48
N GLU A 222 43.64 31.44 -26.54
CA GLU A 222 43.95 30.29 -25.69
C GLU A 222 42.90 30.13 -24.55
N GLU A 223 42.28 31.22 -24.09
CA GLU A 223 41.19 31.20 -23.12
C GLU A 223 39.91 30.56 -23.72
N LEU A 224 39.65 30.73 -24.98
CA LEU A 224 38.46 30.20 -25.66
C LEU A 224 38.44 28.68 -25.74
N VAL A 225 39.58 28.00 -25.78
CA VAL A 225 39.70 26.55 -25.92
C VAL A 225 39.24 25.82 -24.63
N PRO A 226 39.75 26.12 -23.43
CA PRO A 226 39.29 25.49 -22.20
C PRO A 226 37.81 25.77 -21.91
N VAL A 227 37.30 26.98 -22.18
CA VAL A 227 35.90 27.34 -22.00
C VAL A 227 35.00 26.51 -22.93
N SER A 228 35.39 26.31 -24.18
CA SER A 228 34.67 25.45 -25.12
C SER A 228 34.61 23.99 -24.66
N TYR A 229 35.71 23.45 -24.11
CA TYR A 229 35.77 22.08 -23.63
C TYR A 229 34.90 21.86 -22.36
N THR A 230 34.87 22.81 -21.45
CA THR A 230 34.11 22.72 -20.21
C THR A 230 32.58 22.87 -20.44
N HIS A 231 32.18 23.62 -21.47
CA HIS A 231 30.76 23.81 -21.81
C HIS A 231 30.22 22.83 -22.89
N LEU A 232 31.08 22.23 -23.72
CA LEU A 232 30.70 21.28 -24.77
C LEU A 232 30.82 19.81 -24.38
N THR A 233 31.42 19.46 -23.26
CA THR A 233 31.34 18.11 -22.74
C THR A 233 29.90 17.84 -22.27
N LEU A 234 29.09 17.28 -23.13
CA LEU A 234 27.83 16.65 -22.79
C LEU A 234 28.07 15.70 -21.60
N PRO A 235 27.17 15.68 -20.61
CA PRO A 235 27.29 14.74 -19.51
C PRO A 235 27.30 13.33 -20.09
N THR A 236 28.43 12.65 -20.00
CA THR A 236 28.53 11.22 -20.33
C THR A 236 27.47 10.50 -19.55
N LYS A 237 26.45 9.97 -20.26
CA LYS A 237 25.49 9.03 -19.67
C LYS A 237 26.28 7.94 -18.98
N ARG A 238 26.18 7.87 -17.67
CA ARG A 238 26.56 6.66 -16.93
C ARG A 238 25.62 5.57 -17.39
N ILE A 239 26.20 4.62 -18.08
CA ILE A 239 25.57 3.32 -18.41
C ILE A 239 25.48 2.50 -17.12
#